data_cd3d7b61d49c857d057d3fe8d9214b80
#
_entry.id   cd3d7b61d49c857d057d3fe8d9214b80
#
_cell.length_a   1.000
_cell.length_b   1.000
_cell.length_c   1.000
_cell.angle_alpha   90.00
_cell.angle_beta   90.00
_cell.angle_gamma   90.00
#
_symmetry.space_group_name_H-M   'P 1'
#
loop_
_entity.id
_entity.type
_entity.pdbx_description
1 polymer ?
#
loop_
_entity_poly.entity_id
_entity_poly.type
_entity_poly.pdbx_seq_one_letter_code
_entity_poly.pdbx_strand_id
1 'polypeptide(L)'
;MYFGKSFYMCFCLLLIYGFTGCRHQDESLYYLPYETIYDKEPNNSFDTALLLNMTAGLNIAGFYNAYDEKAQSPDLDYYYISLKNSGYAYRMTLTAVPGVDGKLMVFSPNYELLFEMNERGVGEAEVVWDYYCKYPAIYIAVTSCGGANDAVPYMLSITADNHDSRIEVEPNNEKKNASELTPLFPLKAYIVPNDDVDCYHLEFEGRVCDFRVRVESFSNLDISLTVEEYISVSSGNAAGDVEIIRKSCVVNQNGWGSSEVTQYFSSGKSDFYVYVTAKVRSSQKEPVYYITLETFSDGSYEREFNNCREDATPILAQEEIIGELDPGDVDWFYFDVLYSGTKMELSLDGMNDKRFMLDIEELDGTTVYSGKGTTNLSLRDLKTGRYYLILRQDEKVGVKNRYRLFINTYSNH
;
A
#
# COMPACT_ATOMS: atom_id res chain seq x y z
N MET A 1 -12.41 -8.93 -74.52
CA MET A 1 -12.32 -10.18 -73.67
C MET A 1 -12.20 -9.72 -72.24
N TYR A 2 -13.27 -9.77 -71.57
CA TYR A 2 -13.63 -10.16 -70.20
C TYR A 2 -12.49 -10.18 -69.16
N PHE A 3 -12.56 -9.45 -68.06
CA PHE A 3 -13.23 -9.74 -66.81
C PHE A 3 -13.12 -8.56 -65.85
N GLY A 4 -14.24 -8.21 -65.29
CA GLY A 4 -14.44 -7.20 -64.24
C GLY A 4 -14.06 -7.70 -62.84
N LYS A 5 -13.70 -6.76 -62.00
CA LYS A 5 -13.73 -6.91 -60.55
C LYS A 5 -14.40 -5.65 -59.93
N SER A 6 -15.54 -5.94 -59.28
CA SER A 6 -16.27 -4.94 -58.47
C SER A 6 -15.50 -4.54 -57.24
N PHE A 7 -15.34 -3.25 -57.05
CA PHE A 7 -14.89 -2.66 -55.78
C PHE A 7 -16.13 -2.17 -55.05
N TYR A 8 -16.38 -2.76 -53.89
CA TYR A 8 -17.34 -2.22 -52.91
C TYR A 8 -16.64 -1.11 -52.10
N MET A 9 -17.08 0.12 -52.32
CA MET A 9 -16.64 1.29 -51.56
C MET A 9 -17.67 1.50 -50.43
N CYS A 10 -17.24 1.29 -49.22
CA CYS A 10 -18.04 1.54 -48.02
C CYS A 10 -17.91 3.03 -47.67
N PHE A 11 -18.99 3.79 -47.88
CA PHE A 11 -19.11 5.19 -47.49
C PHE A 11 -19.44 5.26 -45.99
N CYS A 12 -18.46 5.66 -45.13
CA CYS A 12 -18.76 6.13 -43.81
C CYS A 12 -19.16 7.61 -43.85
N LEU A 13 -20.44 7.86 -43.63
CA LEU A 13 -20.93 9.24 -43.39
C LEU A 13 -20.54 9.65 -41.96
N LEU A 14 -19.65 10.64 -41.87
CA LEU A 14 -19.41 11.38 -40.62
C LEU A 14 -20.55 12.42 -40.46
N LEU A 15 -21.43 12.20 -39.52
CA LEU A 15 -22.37 13.21 -39.03
C LEU A 15 -21.74 13.87 -37.79
N ILE A 16 -21.21 15.07 -37.98
CA ILE A 16 -20.82 15.99 -36.91
C ILE A 16 -22.10 16.65 -36.38
N TYR A 17 -22.55 16.25 -35.21
CA TYR A 17 -23.46 17.04 -34.40
C TYR A 17 -22.73 17.51 -33.15
N GLY A 18 -22.44 18.82 -33.11
CA GLY A 18 -22.07 19.51 -31.90
C GLY A 18 -23.27 19.59 -30.96
N PHE A 19 -23.09 19.05 -29.76
CA PHE A 19 -23.93 19.39 -28.61
C PHE A 19 -23.05 19.72 -27.42
N THR A 20 -22.98 21.02 -27.13
CA THR A 20 -22.60 21.53 -25.83
C THR A 20 -23.74 21.23 -24.87
N GLY A 21 -23.51 20.35 -23.92
CA GLY A 21 -24.42 20.08 -22.82
C GLY A 21 -23.72 19.19 -21.84
N CYS A 22 -23.39 19.71 -20.64
CA CYS A 22 -23.09 18.88 -19.49
C CYS A 22 -24.21 17.87 -19.31
N ARG A 23 -23.98 16.62 -19.66
CA ARG A 23 -24.78 15.50 -19.23
C ARG A 23 -23.99 14.80 -18.14
N HIS A 24 -24.60 14.73 -16.96
CA HIS A 24 -24.35 13.61 -16.07
C HIS A 24 -24.34 12.36 -16.93
N GLN A 25 -23.24 11.63 -16.93
CA GLN A 25 -23.26 10.26 -17.43
C GLN A 25 -24.14 9.50 -16.44
N ASP A 26 -25.41 9.28 -16.82
CA ASP A 26 -26.13 8.15 -16.29
C ASP A 26 -25.23 6.94 -16.48
N GLU A 27 -24.77 6.36 -15.39
CA GLU A 27 -24.21 5.02 -15.41
C GLU A 27 -25.34 4.13 -15.92
N SER A 28 -25.39 3.95 -17.25
CA SER A 28 -26.29 3.00 -17.89
C SER A 28 -26.01 1.66 -17.24
N LEU A 29 -27.01 1.12 -16.56
CA LEU A 29 -27.09 -0.25 -16.10
C LEU A 29 -26.38 -1.15 -17.12
N TYR A 30 -25.16 -1.60 -16.80
CA TYR A 30 -24.51 -2.61 -17.58
C TYR A 30 -25.41 -3.85 -17.51
N TYR A 31 -26.09 -4.11 -18.60
CA TYR A 31 -26.86 -5.33 -18.78
C TYR A 31 -25.88 -6.49 -18.76
N LEU A 32 -25.63 -7.02 -17.56
CA LEU A 32 -24.76 -8.19 -17.41
C LEU A 32 -25.49 -9.39 -18.03
N PRO A 33 -24.79 -10.22 -18.81
CA PRO A 33 -25.41 -11.33 -19.56
C PRO A 33 -25.83 -12.51 -18.67
N TYR A 34 -25.99 -12.30 -17.36
CA TYR A 34 -26.34 -13.34 -16.40
C TYR A 34 -27.80 -13.29 -16.05
N GLU A 35 -28.40 -14.47 -15.88
CA GLU A 35 -29.79 -14.61 -15.41
C GLU A 35 -29.92 -14.00 -14.01
N THR A 36 -31.01 -13.27 -13.79
CA THR A 36 -31.29 -12.68 -12.49
C THR A 36 -31.93 -13.72 -11.57
N ILE A 37 -31.32 -13.92 -10.43
CA ILE A 37 -31.83 -14.75 -9.34
C ILE A 37 -32.63 -13.83 -8.42
N TYR A 38 -33.88 -14.19 -8.17
CA TYR A 38 -34.69 -13.47 -7.19
C TYR A 38 -34.46 -14.03 -5.80
N ASP A 39 -34.36 -13.13 -4.86
CA ASP A 39 -34.26 -13.44 -3.45
C ASP A 39 -35.41 -14.35 -2.98
N LYS A 40 -35.14 -15.16 -1.94
CA LYS A 40 -36.11 -16.11 -1.36
C LYS A 40 -36.03 -16.09 0.16
N GLU A 41 -37.10 -15.59 0.73
CA GLU A 41 -37.29 -15.59 2.16
C GLU A 41 -37.73 -16.94 2.75
N PRO A 42 -37.36 -17.25 4.00
CA PRO A 42 -36.50 -16.48 4.89
C PRO A 42 -35.01 -16.74 4.61
N ASN A 43 -34.19 -15.66 4.54
CA ASN A 43 -32.74 -15.74 4.38
C ASN A 43 -31.98 -14.82 5.36
N ASN A 44 -32.59 -14.47 6.49
CA ASN A 44 -32.16 -13.45 7.46
C ASN A 44 -31.04 -13.89 8.41
N SER A 45 -30.37 -15.00 8.12
CA SER A 45 -29.25 -15.52 8.91
C SER A 45 -28.28 -16.37 8.11
N PHE A 46 -27.11 -16.64 8.62
CA PHE A 46 -26.14 -17.54 7.99
C PHE A 46 -26.73 -18.93 7.70
N ASP A 47 -27.53 -19.47 8.62
CA ASP A 47 -28.14 -20.81 8.50
C ASP A 47 -29.24 -20.87 7.43
N THR A 48 -29.85 -19.75 7.13
CA THR A 48 -30.93 -19.62 6.13
C THR A 48 -30.48 -18.97 4.84
N ALA A 49 -29.20 -18.65 4.71
CA ALA A 49 -28.62 -17.99 3.54
C ALA A 49 -28.96 -18.70 2.23
N LEU A 50 -29.29 -17.95 1.20
CA LEU A 50 -29.54 -18.48 -0.13
C LEU A 50 -28.22 -19.00 -0.73
N LEU A 51 -28.16 -20.29 -1.06
CA LEU A 51 -26.94 -20.96 -1.57
C LEU A 51 -26.82 -20.74 -3.08
N LEU A 52 -25.72 -20.12 -3.50
CA LEU A 52 -25.44 -19.75 -4.88
C LEU A 52 -24.07 -20.24 -5.33
N ASN A 53 -23.99 -20.65 -6.58
CA ASN A 53 -22.74 -21.04 -7.24
C ASN A 53 -22.37 -20.02 -8.31
N MET A 54 -21.21 -19.41 -8.20
CA MET A 54 -20.72 -18.46 -9.18
C MET A 54 -19.96 -19.17 -10.28
N THR A 55 -20.39 -19.01 -11.53
CA THR A 55 -19.68 -19.56 -12.72
C THR A 55 -18.86 -18.52 -13.44
N ALA A 56 -19.44 -17.36 -13.75
CA ALA A 56 -18.78 -16.22 -14.38
C ALA A 56 -19.26 -14.90 -13.77
N GLY A 57 -20.49 -14.86 -13.31
CA GLY A 57 -21.09 -13.73 -12.58
C GLY A 57 -22.48 -14.11 -12.07
N LEU A 58 -23.01 -13.27 -11.20
CA LEU A 58 -24.31 -13.40 -10.57
C LEU A 58 -25.03 -12.06 -10.58
N ASN A 59 -26.33 -12.08 -10.80
CA ASN A 59 -27.23 -10.96 -10.52
C ASN A 59 -28.30 -11.46 -9.55
N ILE A 60 -28.41 -10.79 -8.40
CA ILE A 60 -29.37 -11.13 -7.35
C ILE A 60 -30.26 -9.92 -7.14
N ALA A 61 -31.58 -10.11 -7.24
CA ALA A 61 -32.58 -9.07 -6.98
C ALA A 61 -33.32 -9.35 -5.68
N GLY A 62 -33.30 -8.40 -4.76
CA GLY A 62 -34.02 -8.45 -3.48
C GLY A 62 -34.66 -7.11 -3.15
N PHE A 63 -35.33 -7.00 -2.01
CA PHE A 63 -36.00 -5.79 -1.58
C PHE A 63 -35.54 -5.40 -0.17
N TYR A 64 -35.45 -4.12 0.09
CA TYR A 64 -35.24 -3.60 1.45
C TYR A 64 -36.62 -3.49 2.13
N ASN A 65 -37.05 -4.59 2.74
CA ASN A 65 -38.33 -4.63 3.44
C ASN A 65 -38.33 -3.71 4.66
N ALA A 66 -39.51 -3.28 5.05
CA ALA A 66 -39.65 -2.49 6.25
C ALA A 66 -39.22 -3.30 7.49
N TYR A 67 -38.66 -2.61 8.49
CA TYR A 67 -38.29 -3.21 9.77
C TYR A 67 -39.40 -4.13 10.31
N ASP A 68 -39.08 -5.38 10.55
CA ASP A 68 -40.02 -6.34 11.18
C ASP A 68 -40.09 -6.08 12.67
N GLU A 69 -41.19 -5.42 13.09
CA GLU A 69 -41.46 -5.15 14.51
C GLU A 69 -41.51 -6.44 15.38
N LYS A 70 -41.85 -7.59 14.79
CA LYS A 70 -41.91 -8.86 15.52
C LYS A 70 -40.52 -9.48 15.68
N ALA A 71 -39.67 -9.39 14.68
CA ALA A 71 -38.30 -9.87 14.72
C ALA A 71 -37.37 -8.89 15.44
N GLN A 72 -37.78 -7.64 15.64
CA GLN A 72 -36.96 -6.54 16.18
C GLN A 72 -35.62 -6.38 15.45
N SER A 73 -35.60 -6.62 14.17
CA SER A 73 -34.39 -6.59 13.34
C SER A 73 -34.68 -5.87 12.03
N PRO A 74 -33.67 -5.17 11.46
CA PRO A 74 -33.73 -4.77 10.06
C PRO A 74 -33.79 -6.02 9.19
N ASP A 75 -34.29 -5.87 7.98
CA ASP A 75 -34.19 -6.88 6.94
C ASP A 75 -32.73 -7.13 6.57
N LEU A 76 -32.35 -8.40 6.52
CA LEU A 76 -30.97 -8.83 6.28
C LEU A 76 -30.99 -10.03 5.33
N ASP A 77 -30.60 -9.81 4.11
CA ASP A 77 -30.56 -10.86 3.08
C ASP A 77 -29.19 -11.51 3.03
N TYR A 78 -29.07 -12.76 3.50
CA TYR A 78 -27.82 -13.53 3.46
C TYR A 78 -27.73 -14.42 2.22
N TYR A 79 -26.57 -14.32 1.55
CA TYR A 79 -26.21 -15.14 0.39
C TYR A 79 -24.91 -15.87 0.68
N TYR A 80 -24.91 -17.20 0.56
CA TYR A 80 -23.69 -17.99 0.55
C TYR A 80 -23.27 -18.22 -0.90
N ILE A 81 -22.11 -17.72 -1.28
CA ILE A 81 -21.63 -17.75 -2.65
C ILE A 81 -20.38 -18.61 -2.71
N SER A 82 -20.49 -19.79 -3.36
CA SER A 82 -19.32 -20.57 -3.78
C SER A 82 -18.62 -19.83 -4.88
N LEU A 83 -17.40 -19.37 -4.63
CA LEU A 83 -16.58 -18.66 -5.60
C LEU A 83 -15.98 -19.64 -6.63
N LYS A 84 -15.83 -19.18 -7.83
CA LYS A 84 -15.07 -19.92 -8.83
C LYS A 84 -13.62 -19.96 -8.36
N ASN A 85 -12.99 -21.12 -8.48
CA ASN A 85 -11.63 -21.44 -7.99
C ASN A 85 -10.66 -20.26 -7.88
N SER A 86 -9.62 -20.41 -7.05
CA SER A 86 -8.49 -19.47 -6.90
C SER A 86 -8.03 -18.90 -8.24
N GLY A 87 -7.85 -17.61 -8.35
CA GLY A 87 -7.38 -16.95 -9.57
C GLY A 87 -8.37 -15.99 -10.23
N TYR A 88 -9.38 -15.51 -9.47
CA TYR A 88 -10.31 -14.48 -9.91
C TYR A 88 -10.42 -13.35 -8.90
N ALA A 89 -10.41 -12.12 -9.41
CA ALA A 89 -10.85 -10.95 -8.68
C ALA A 89 -12.35 -10.74 -8.88
N TYR A 90 -13.02 -10.27 -7.85
CA TYR A 90 -14.47 -10.10 -7.85
C TYR A 90 -14.83 -8.62 -7.70
N ARG A 91 -15.61 -8.12 -8.64
CA ARG A 91 -16.25 -6.81 -8.49
C ARG A 91 -17.69 -7.03 -8.04
N MET A 92 -18.13 -6.31 -7.00
CA MET A 92 -19.48 -6.37 -6.49
C MET A 92 -20.11 -4.98 -6.60
N THR A 93 -21.34 -4.93 -7.08
CA THR A 93 -22.10 -3.67 -7.17
C THR A 93 -23.47 -3.89 -6.58
N LEU A 94 -23.83 -3.10 -5.58
CA LEU A 94 -25.17 -3.02 -5.01
C LEU A 94 -25.84 -1.75 -5.55
N THR A 95 -26.88 -1.92 -6.33
CA THR A 95 -27.51 -0.77 -7.02
C THR A 95 -28.21 0.18 -6.06
N ALA A 96 -28.27 1.44 -6.44
CA ALA A 96 -29.04 2.46 -5.77
C ALA A 96 -30.53 2.11 -5.75
N VAL A 97 -31.17 2.29 -4.60
CA VAL A 97 -32.63 2.20 -4.44
C VAL A 97 -33.14 3.51 -3.87
N PRO A 98 -34.15 4.13 -4.49
CA PRO A 98 -34.66 5.44 -4.05
C PRO A 98 -35.13 5.45 -2.58
N GLY A 99 -34.55 6.36 -1.79
CA GLY A 99 -34.88 6.54 -0.38
C GLY A 99 -34.22 5.55 0.58
N VAL A 100 -33.35 4.70 0.09
CA VAL A 100 -32.63 3.69 0.88
C VAL A 100 -31.15 3.99 0.88
N ASP A 101 -30.52 3.84 2.04
CA ASP A 101 -29.08 3.82 2.26
C ASP A 101 -28.64 2.37 2.37
N GLY A 102 -28.22 1.81 1.24
CA GLY A 102 -27.89 0.38 1.12
C GLY A 102 -26.52 0.05 1.69
N LYS A 103 -26.41 -1.10 2.34
CA LYS A 103 -25.19 -1.60 2.94
C LYS A 103 -24.91 -3.04 2.52
N LEU A 104 -23.65 -3.32 2.21
CA LEU A 104 -23.15 -4.65 1.89
C LEU A 104 -22.12 -5.07 2.95
N MET A 105 -22.24 -6.29 3.47
CA MET A 105 -21.29 -6.87 4.39
C MET A 105 -20.77 -8.18 3.81
N VAL A 106 -19.46 -8.41 3.86
CA VAL A 106 -18.81 -9.63 3.36
C VAL A 106 -18.18 -10.38 4.51
N PHE A 107 -18.46 -11.70 4.59
CA PHE A 107 -17.95 -12.56 5.66
C PHE A 107 -17.21 -13.76 5.09
N SER A 108 -16.24 -14.26 5.87
CA SER A 108 -15.57 -15.54 5.59
C SER A 108 -16.55 -16.72 5.73
N PRO A 109 -16.20 -17.92 5.24
CA PRO A 109 -16.98 -19.13 5.47
C PRO A 109 -17.15 -19.50 6.95
N ASN A 110 -16.32 -18.92 7.82
CA ASN A 110 -16.38 -19.12 9.29
C ASN A 110 -17.12 -17.99 10.01
N TYR A 111 -17.90 -17.19 9.28
CA TYR A 111 -18.74 -16.08 9.80
C TYR A 111 -17.94 -14.88 10.34
N GLU A 112 -16.65 -14.78 10.04
CA GLU A 112 -15.85 -13.62 10.38
C GLU A 112 -16.16 -12.48 9.39
N LEU A 113 -16.47 -11.29 9.90
CA LEU A 113 -16.64 -10.10 9.05
C LEU A 113 -15.30 -9.77 8.40
N LEU A 114 -15.26 -9.74 7.07
CA LEU A 114 -14.09 -9.33 6.30
C LEU A 114 -14.09 -7.83 6.10
N PHE A 115 -15.21 -7.28 5.64
CA PHE A 115 -15.41 -5.83 5.51
C PHE A 115 -16.91 -5.47 5.40
N GLU A 116 -17.20 -4.20 5.60
CA GLU A 116 -18.49 -3.56 5.31
C GLU A 116 -18.30 -2.50 4.22
N MET A 117 -19.27 -2.39 3.32
CA MET A 117 -19.32 -1.33 2.32
C MET A 117 -20.58 -0.50 2.55
N ASN A 118 -20.40 0.74 2.99
CA ASN A 118 -21.40 1.76 3.17
C ASN A 118 -20.73 3.15 3.06
N GLU A 119 -20.16 3.39 1.89
CA GLU A 119 -19.34 4.56 1.60
C GLU A 119 -20.15 5.70 0.96
N ARG A 120 -21.35 5.35 0.49
CA ARG A 120 -22.23 6.26 -0.22
C ARG A 120 -23.54 6.40 0.53
N GLY A 121 -24.26 7.47 0.24
CA GLY A 121 -25.46 7.81 0.99
C GLY A 121 -26.74 7.30 0.36
N VAL A 122 -27.85 7.79 0.90
CA VAL A 122 -29.21 7.44 0.47
C VAL A 122 -29.40 7.58 -1.04
N GLY A 123 -29.81 6.50 -1.68
CA GLY A 123 -30.09 6.46 -3.12
C GLY A 123 -28.85 6.41 -4.00
N GLU A 124 -27.70 6.05 -3.45
CA GLU A 124 -26.45 5.81 -4.20
C GLU A 124 -26.07 4.32 -4.17
N ALA A 125 -25.28 3.90 -5.15
CA ALA A 125 -24.88 2.50 -5.29
C ALA A 125 -23.56 2.23 -4.57
N GLU A 126 -23.41 1.09 -3.92
CA GLU A 126 -22.12 0.64 -3.34
C GLU A 126 -21.33 -0.19 -4.34
N VAL A 127 -19.98 -0.05 -4.35
CA VAL A 127 -19.09 -0.75 -5.29
C VAL A 127 -17.86 -1.26 -4.56
N VAL A 128 -17.66 -2.56 -4.61
CA VAL A 128 -16.40 -3.23 -4.22
C VAL A 128 -15.58 -3.45 -5.49
N TRP A 129 -14.36 -2.93 -5.52
CA TRP A 129 -13.46 -2.99 -6.66
C TRP A 129 -12.54 -4.20 -6.56
N ASP A 130 -12.47 -4.99 -7.60
CA ASP A 130 -11.51 -6.08 -7.86
C ASP A 130 -10.97 -6.84 -6.62
N TYR A 131 -11.86 -7.23 -5.71
CA TYR A 131 -11.54 -7.96 -4.48
C TYR A 131 -11.07 -9.38 -4.80
N TYR A 132 -9.78 -9.67 -4.60
CA TYR A 132 -9.23 -11.01 -4.76
C TYR A 132 -9.26 -11.75 -3.43
N CYS A 133 -10.26 -12.60 -3.28
CA CYS A 133 -10.54 -13.33 -2.05
C CYS A 133 -9.80 -14.67 -1.97
N LYS A 134 -9.08 -14.91 -0.87
CA LYS A 134 -8.40 -16.19 -0.63
C LYS A 134 -9.34 -17.34 -0.26
N TYR A 135 -10.59 -17.05 0.07
CA TYR A 135 -11.56 -18.08 0.47
C TYR A 135 -12.25 -18.71 -0.74
N PRO A 136 -12.59 -20.02 -0.68
CA PRO A 136 -13.34 -20.71 -1.77
C PRO A 136 -14.82 -20.30 -1.82
N ALA A 137 -15.31 -19.65 -0.78
CA ALA A 137 -16.68 -19.16 -0.67
C ALA A 137 -16.72 -17.97 0.29
N ILE A 138 -17.76 -17.16 0.17
CA ILE A 138 -18.04 -16.03 1.09
C ILE A 138 -19.53 -16.00 1.42
N TYR A 139 -19.86 -15.38 2.56
CA TYR A 139 -21.22 -14.89 2.78
C TYR A 139 -21.26 -13.41 2.43
N ILE A 140 -22.36 -13.00 1.81
CA ILE A 140 -22.69 -11.59 1.60
C ILE A 140 -24.01 -11.33 2.29
N ALA A 141 -24.08 -10.29 3.10
CA ALA A 141 -25.32 -9.81 3.65
C ALA A 141 -25.63 -8.41 3.09
N VAL A 142 -26.86 -8.23 2.63
CA VAL A 142 -27.39 -6.95 2.16
C VAL A 142 -28.42 -6.45 3.17
N THR A 143 -28.33 -5.18 3.53
CA THR A 143 -29.27 -4.51 4.44
C THR A 143 -29.34 -3.02 4.13
N SER A 144 -30.12 -2.28 4.90
CA SER A 144 -30.12 -0.81 4.85
C SER A 144 -29.66 -0.20 6.16
N CYS A 145 -28.88 0.88 6.07
CA CYS A 145 -28.57 1.75 7.21
C CYS A 145 -29.69 2.78 7.46
N GLY A 146 -30.60 2.94 6.50
CA GLY A 146 -31.76 3.83 6.59
C GLY A 146 -32.70 3.69 5.41
N GLY A 147 -33.97 3.80 5.67
CA GLY A 147 -35.05 3.66 4.65
C GLY A 147 -35.43 2.20 4.38
N ALA A 148 -36.53 2.05 3.66
CA ALA A 148 -37.02 0.78 3.16
C ALA A 148 -37.71 1.01 1.81
N ASN A 149 -37.76 0.00 0.95
CA ASN A 149 -38.41 0.07 -0.33
C ASN A 149 -38.78 -1.33 -0.81
N ASP A 150 -40.06 -1.65 -0.79
CA ASP A 150 -40.66 -2.92 -1.24
C ASP A 150 -41.14 -2.88 -2.69
N ALA A 151 -41.03 -1.73 -3.35
CA ALA A 151 -41.49 -1.54 -4.73
C ALA A 151 -40.36 -1.58 -5.76
N VAL A 152 -39.15 -1.16 -5.37
CA VAL A 152 -37.96 -1.15 -6.25
C VAL A 152 -36.93 -2.09 -5.67
N PRO A 153 -36.59 -3.19 -6.37
CA PRO A 153 -35.55 -4.11 -5.89
C PRO A 153 -34.17 -3.49 -5.98
N TYR A 154 -33.28 -3.85 -5.05
CA TYR A 154 -31.87 -3.73 -5.29
C TYR A 154 -31.41 -4.82 -6.25
N MET A 155 -30.28 -4.57 -6.90
CA MET A 155 -29.55 -5.57 -7.66
C MET A 155 -28.13 -5.69 -7.08
N LEU A 156 -27.82 -6.86 -6.54
CA LEU A 156 -26.43 -7.22 -6.22
C LEU A 156 -25.83 -7.95 -7.43
N SER A 157 -24.91 -7.29 -8.11
CA SER A 157 -24.22 -7.84 -9.26
C SER A 157 -22.79 -8.20 -8.84
N ILE A 158 -22.36 -9.42 -9.12
CA ILE A 158 -21.01 -9.91 -8.86
C ILE A 158 -20.44 -10.40 -10.16
N THR A 159 -19.29 -9.87 -10.55
CA THR A 159 -18.54 -10.31 -11.74
C THR A 159 -17.19 -10.84 -11.35
N ALA A 160 -16.69 -11.84 -12.08
CA ALA A 160 -15.36 -12.42 -11.88
C ALA A 160 -14.49 -12.15 -13.09
N ASP A 161 -13.36 -11.50 -12.88
CA ASP A 161 -12.30 -11.33 -13.86
C ASP A 161 -11.12 -12.24 -13.54
N ASN A 162 -10.34 -12.63 -14.57
CA ASN A 162 -9.13 -13.40 -14.36
C ASN A 162 -8.19 -12.61 -13.45
N HIS A 163 -7.77 -13.25 -12.36
CA HIS A 163 -6.78 -12.68 -11.47
C HIS A 163 -5.45 -12.52 -12.20
N ASP A 164 -4.92 -11.31 -12.21
CA ASP A 164 -3.51 -11.07 -12.49
C ASP A 164 -2.74 -11.35 -11.19
N SER A 165 -1.69 -12.18 -11.23
CA SER A 165 -0.81 -12.44 -10.06
C SER A 165 -0.15 -11.19 -9.48
N ARG A 166 -0.38 -10.05 -10.09
CA ARG A 166 0.04 -8.72 -9.67
C ARG A 166 -1.05 -7.91 -8.98
N ILE A 167 -2.13 -8.55 -8.54
CA ILE A 167 -3.16 -7.96 -7.67
C ILE A 167 -2.99 -8.54 -6.27
N GLU A 168 -3.14 -7.72 -5.24
CA GLU A 168 -3.09 -8.15 -3.84
C GLU A 168 -4.13 -9.22 -3.51
N VAL A 169 -3.91 -9.92 -2.41
CA VAL A 169 -4.78 -11.00 -1.95
C VAL A 169 -5.42 -10.62 -0.62
N GLU A 170 -6.73 -10.57 -0.60
CA GLU A 170 -7.52 -10.17 0.56
C GLU A 170 -8.11 -11.35 1.37
N PRO A 171 -8.33 -11.16 2.66
CA PRO A 171 -7.95 -10.00 3.49
C PRO A 171 -6.46 -10.01 3.82
N ASN A 172 -5.81 -8.83 3.80
CA ASN A 172 -4.38 -8.65 4.11
C ASN A 172 -4.12 -7.60 5.21
N ASN A 173 -5.12 -7.16 5.95
CA ASN A 173 -5.06 -6.03 6.91
C ASN A 173 -4.14 -6.26 8.11
N GLU A 174 -3.68 -7.47 8.34
CA GLU A 174 -2.85 -7.83 9.48
C GLU A 174 -1.63 -8.65 9.05
N LYS A 175 -0.55 -8.57 9.81
CA LYS A 175 0.70 -9.31 9.59
C LYS A 175 0.51 -10.81 9.30
N LYS A 176 -0.39 -11.49 10.03
CA LYS A 176 -0.67 -12.93 9.82
C LYS A 176 -1.28 -13.26 8.46
N ASN A 177 -1.85 -12.25 7.80
CA ASN A 177 -2.52 -12.35 6.51
C ASN A 177 -1.82 -11.53 5.42
N ALA A 178 -0.66 -10.93 5.73
CA ALA A 178 0.06 -10.06 4.83
C ALA A 178 0.24 -10.68 3.43
N SER A 179 0.05 -9.86 2.41
CA SER A 179 0.37 -10.22 1.04
C SER A 179 1.88 -10.19 0.82
N GLU A 180 2.45 -11.16 0.11
CA GLU A 180 3.87 -11.16 -0.20
C GLU A 180 4.20 -10.13 -1.28
N LEU A 181 5.17 -9.26 -1.00
CA LEU A 181 5.70 -8.29 -1.94
C LEU A 181 7.12 -8.68 -2.35
N THR A 182 7.25 -9.12 -3.60
CA THR A 182 8.53 -9.52 -4.19
C THR A 182 9.11 -8.42 -5.08
N PRO A 183 10.44 -8.34 -5.25
CA PRO A 183 11.06 -7.42 -6.20
C PRO A 183 10.59 -7.68 -7.63
N LEU A 184 10.73 -6.70 -8.50
CA LEU A 184 10.64 -6.71 -9.97
C LEU A 184 9.34 -6.16 -10.56
N PHE A 185 8.17 -6.39 -9.98
CA PHE A 185 6.91 -5.95 -10.59
C PHE A 185 6.02 -5.19 -9.60
N PRO A 186 5.40 -4.10 -10.02
CA PRO A 186 4.38 -3.43 -9.21
C PRO A 186 3.22 -4.38 -8.92
N LEU A 187 2.79 -4.41 -7.66
CA LEU A 187 1.56 -5.06 -7.25
C LEU A 187 0.44 -4.02 -7.29
N LYS A 188 -0.68 -4.34 -7.93
CA LYS A 188 -1.88 -3.52 -7.95
C LYS A 188 -2.70 -3.79 -6.70
N ALA A 189 -3.19 -2.75 -6.06
CA ALA A 189 -3.91 -2.84 -4.81
C ALA A 189 -5.02 -1.79 -4.70
N TYR A 190 -5.92 -1.99 -3.73
CA TYR A 190 -7.10 -1.16 -3.56
C TYR A 190 -7.35 -0.85 -2.09
N ILE A 191 -7.70 0.37 -1.77
CA ILE A 191 -8.20 0.74 -0.44
C ILE A 191 -9.71 0.52 -0.42
N VAL A 192 -10.16 -0.63 0.01
CA VAL A 192 -11.59 -1.01 0.02
C VAL A 192 -11.92 -1.86 1.26
N PRO A 193 -12.68 -1.30 2.23
CA PRO A 193 -13.33 0.02 2.28
C PRO A 193 -12.37 1.19 2.48
N ASN A 194 -12.88 2.42 2.65
CA ASN A 194 -12.07 3.64 2.77
C ASN A 194 -11.13 3.66 4.01
N ASP A 195 -11.35 2.83 5.00
CA ASP A 195 -10.52 2.65 6.20
C ASP A 195 -9.66 1.38 6.16
N ASP A 196 -9.50 0.79 4.99
CA ASP A 196 -8.69 -0.38 4.74
C ASP A 196 -7.21 -0.16 5.07
N VAL A 197 -6.57 -1.26 5.44
CA VAL A 197 -5.14 -1.31 5.78
C VAL A 197 -4.53 -2.49 5.06
N ASP A 198 -3.70 -2.25 4.08
CA ASP A 198 -3.00 -3.32 3.38
C ASP A 198 -1.65 -3.60 4.02
N CYS A 199 -1.43 -4.83 4.44
CA CYS A 199 -0.18 -5.29 5.01
C CYS A 199 0.58 -6.16 4.01
N TYR A 200 1.85 -5.83 3.78
CA TYR A 200 2.75 -6.56 2.89
C TYR A 200 3.95 -7.08 3.67
N HIS A 201 4.27 -8.35 3.47
CA HIS A 201 5.53 -8.96 3.88
C HIS A 201 6.54 -8.83 2.74
N LEU A 202 7.74 -8.29 3.04
CA LEU A 202 8.77 -8.09 2.03
C LEU A 202 9.60 -9.37 1.87
N GLU A 203 9.54 -10.00 0.71
CA GLU A 203 10.26 -11.24 0.41
C GLU A 203 11.48 -10.96 -0.49
N PHE A 204 12.67 -11.30 -0.02
CA PHE A 204 13.94 -11.03 -0.71
C PHE A 204 14.59 -12.28 -1.34
N GLU A 205 13.86 -13.40 -1.42
CA GLU A 205 14.40 -14.67 -1.95
C GLU A 205 15.71 -15.14 -1.27
N GLY A 206 15.86 -14.84 0.02
CA GLY A 206 17.06 -15.16 0.81
C GLY A 206 18.29 -14.32 0.48
N ARG A 207 18.14 -13.23 -0.27
CA ARG A 207 19.23 -12.30 -0.59
C ARG A 207 19.32 -11.20 0.45
N VAL A 208 20.55 -10.81 0.78
CA VAL A 208 20.81 -9.57 1.51
C VAL A 208 21.03 -8.46 0.47
N CYS A 209 20.19 -7.44 0.51
CA CYS A 209 20.26 -6.30 -0.41
C CYS A 209 19.75 -5.04 0.28
N ASP A 210 20.11 -3.90 -0.24
CA ASP A 210 19.49 -2.65 0.12
C ASP A 210 18.17 -2.52 -0.66
N PHE A 211 17.15 -1.91 -0.05
CA PHE A 211 15.84 -1.80 -0.66
C PHE A 211 15.12 -0.52 -0.25
N ARG A 212 14.09 -0.17 -0.99
CA ARG A 212 13.06 0.81 -0.59
C ARG A 212 11.72 0.40 -1.17
N VAL A 213 10.65 0.95 -0.61
CA VAL A 213 9.29 0.73 -1.08
C VAL A 213 8.76 2.02 -1.70
N ARG A 214 8.18 1.88 -2.88
CA ARG A 214 7.50 2.97 -3.60
C ARG A 214 6.02 2.63 -3.72
N VAL A 215 5.17 3.60 -3.43
CA VAL A 215 3.74 3.53 -3.75
C VAL A 215 3.37 4.66 -4.71
N GLU A 216 2.71 4.30 -5.79
CA GLU A 216 2.16 5.24 -6.76
C GLU A 216 0.65 5.28 -6.60
N SER A 217 0.09 6.44 -6.31
CA SER A 217 -1.33 6.63 -6.12
C SER A 217 -1.96 7.52 -7.20
N PHE A 218 -3.28 7.53 -7.23
CA PHE A 218 -4.04 8.40 -8.12
C PHE A 218 -4.68 9.57 -7.35
N SER A 219 -5.21 10.54 -8.06
CA SER A 219 -5.65 11.84 -7.54
C SER A 219 -6.70 11.81 -6.42
N ASN A 220 -7.32 10.65 -6.17
CA ASN A 220 -8.32 10.45 -5.12
C ASN A 220 -7.78 9.84 -3.82
N LEU A 221 -6.51 9.46 -3.78
CA LEU A 221 -5.85 8.89 -2.60
C LEU A 221 -4.77 9.81 -2.05
N ASP A 222 -4.67 9.88 -0.73
CA ASP A 222 -3.57 10.47 0.04
C ASP A 222 -2.99 9.35 0.91
N ILE A 223 -1.91 8.75 0.41
CA ILE A 223 -1.32 7.51 0.93
C ILE A 223 -0.38 7.79 2.11
N SER A 224 -0.41 6.89 3.08
CA SER A 224 0.59 6.81 4.15
C SER A 224 1.17 5.41 4.20
N LEU A 225 2.50 5.32 4.28
CA LEU A 225 3.25 4.07 4.43
C LEU A 225 3.79 3.96 5.84
N THR A 226 3.68 2.78 6.45
CA THR A 226 4.41 2.45 7.68
C THR A 226 5.29 1.25 7.38
N VAL A 227 6.60 1.39 7.58
CA VAL A 227 7.56 0.28 7.48
C VAL A 227 7.93 -0.19 8.87
N GLU A 228 7.84 -1.48 9.12
CA GLU A 228 8.20 -2.10 10.39
C GLU A 228 9.25 -3.19 10.19
N GLU A 229 10.33 -3.13 10.96
CA GLU A 229 11.36 -4.16 11.05
C GLU A 229 11.08 -5.06 12.26
N TYR A 230 11.02 -6.36 12.03
CA TYR A 230 10.84 -7.37 13.06
C TYR A 230 12.09 -8.21 13.25
N ILE A 231 12.41 -8.51 14.50
CA ILE A 231 13.46 -9.46 14.85
C ILE A 231 12.89 -10.56 15.74
N SER A 232 13.40 -11.77 15.55
CA SER A 232 13.11 -12.87 16.45
C SER A 232 14.09 -12.84 17.63
N VAL A 233 13.55 -12.68 18.85
CA VAL A 233 14.35 -12.71 20.08
C VAL A 233 14.09 -14.05 20.77
N SER A 234 15.18 -14.85 20.91
CA SER A 234 15.08 -16.11 21.62
C SER A 234 14.80 -15.86 23.10
N SER A 235 13.64 -16.33 23.58
CA SER A 235 13.24 -16.16 24.97
C SER A 235 14.05 -17.00 25.96
N GLY A 236 14.87 -17.92 25.47
CA GLY A 236 15.66 -18.87 26.29
C GLY A 236 14.78 -19.87 27.08
N ASN A 237 13.45 -19.80 26.91
CA ASN A 237 12.47 -20.65 27.59
C ASN A 237 11.76 -21.55 26.57
N ALA A 238 11.10 -22.61 27.05
CA ALA A 238 10.33 -23.55 26.22
C ALA A 238 9.11 -22.93 25.48
N ALA A 239 8.86 -21.64 25.66
CA ALA A 239 7.76 -20.90 25.04
C ALA A 239 8.01 -20.48 23.58
N GLY A 240 9.20 -20.72 23.03
CA GLY A 240 9.59 -20.34 21.67
C GLY A 240 10.16 -18.92 21.56
N ASP A 241 10.60 -18.57 20.37
CA ASP A 241 11.09 -17.22 20.07
C ASP A 241 9.94 -16.22 20.05
N VAL A 242 10.19 -15.02 20.55
CA VAL A 242 9.24 -13.90 20.54
C VAL A 242 9.68 -12.94 19.46
N GLU A 243 8.78 -12.64 18.55
CA GLU A 243 8.99 -11.63 17.54
C GLU A 243 8.61 -10.26 18.09
N ILE A 244 9.48 -9.30 17.93
CA ILE A 244 9.25 -7.93 18.38
C ILE A 244 9.47 -6.94 17.24
N ILE A 245 8.71 -5.86 17.22
CA ILE A 245 8.99 -4.71 16.37
C ILE A 245 10.28 -4.08 16.90
N ARG A 246 11.33 -4.10 16.08
CA ARG A 246 12.58 -3.44 16.41
C ARG A 246 12.49 -1.96 16.13
N LYS A 247 11.94 -1.61 15.00
CA LYS A 247 11.86 -0.24 14.50
C LYS A 247 10.65 -0.05 13.61
N SER A 248 10.14 1.17 13.54
CA SER A 248 9.14 1.55 12.57
C SER A 248 9.35 2.99 12.09
N CYS A 249 9.01 3.28 10.84
CA CYS A 249 8.93 4.62 10.31
C CYS A 249 7.63 4.83 9.54
N VAL A 250 7.15 6.08 9.53
CA VAL A 250 5.96 6.48 8.78
C VAL A 250 6.37 7.47 7.70
N VAL A 251 5.95 7.22 6.47
CA VAL A 251 6.16 8.08 5.30
C VAL A 251 4.82 8.58 4.82
N ASN A 252 4.59 9.88 4.91
CA ASN A 252 3.44 10.59 4.36
C ASN A 252 3.89 12.04 4.09
N GLN A 253 4.69 12.23 3.05
CA GLN A 253 5.35 13.49 2.75
C GLN A 253 4.67 14.25 1.64
N ASN A 254 3.96 13.52 0.78
CA ASN A 254 3.31 14.06 -0.40
C ASN A 254 1.79 14.05 -0.21
N GLY A 255 1.10 14.90 -0.91
CA GLY A 255 -0.35 14.97 -0.80
C GLY A 255 -1.07 14.12 -1.85
N TRP A 256 -2.33 14.39 -2.00
CA TRP A 256 -3.26 13.70 -2.89
C TRP A 256 -2.72 13.38 -4.29
N GLY A 257 -2.78 12.11 -4.67
CA GLY A 257 -2.38 11.62 -5.98
C GLY A 257 -0.87 11.65 -6.23
N SER A 258 -0.08 11.81 -5.19
CA SER A 258 1.37 11.81 -5.25
C SER A 258 1.93 10.47 -4.79
N SER A 259 3.09 10.10 -5.35
CA SER A 259 3.81 8.90 -4.92
C SER A 259 4.45 9.10 -3.55
N GLU A 260 4.40 8.08 -2.70
CA GLU A 260 5.21 7.98 -1.50
C GLU A 260 6.37 7.02 -1.73
N VAL A 261 7.54 7.37 -1.20
CA VAL A 261 8.75 6.56 -1.33
C VAL A 261 9.47 6.55 0.01
N THR A 262 9.79 5.36 0.50
CA THR A 262 10.55 5.21 1.74
C THR A 262 12.02 5.60 1.55
N GLN A 263 12.71 5.77 2.65
CA GLN A 263 14.17 5.76 2.71
C GLN A 263 14.73 4.39 2.29
N TYR A 264 16.06 4.26 2.25
CA TYR A 264 16.73 2.99 1.97
C TYR A 264 16.89 2.17 3.24
N PHE A 265 16.61 0.87 3.16
CA PHE A 265 16.78 -0.11 4.23
C PHE A 265 17.69 -1.24 3.77
N SER A 266 18.25 -2.00 4.72
CA SER A 266 18.95 -3.24 4.40
C SER A 266 18.15 -4.43 4.86
N SER A 267 17.93 -5.42 3.99
CA SER A 267 17.13 -6.62 4.30
C SER A 267 17.76 -7.49 5.40
N GLY A 268 19.09 -7.49 5.56
CA GLY A 268 19.78 -8.14 6.66
C GLY A 268 19.28 -9.55 6.97
N LYS A 269 18.97 -9.80 8.27
CA LYS A 269 18.34 -11.03 8.79
C LYS A 269 16.98 -10.76 9.42
N SER A 270 16.45 -9.57 9.21
CA SER A 270 15.17 -9.12 9.78
C SER A 270 14.04 -9.33 8.79
N ASP A 271 12.83 -9.50 9.31
CA ASP A 271 11.61 -9.49 8.53
C ASP A 271 11.04 -8.07 8.47
N PHE A 272 10.61 -7.67 7.30
CA PHE A 272 10.03 -6.35 7.08
C PHE A 272 8.58 -6.45 6.64
N TYR A 273 7.75 -5.60 7.22
CA TYR A 273 6.36 -5.43 6.83
C TYR A 273 6.09 -3.98 6.46
N VAL A 274 5.26 -3.80 5.46
CA VAL A 274 4.78 -2.47 5.04
C VAL A 274 3.28 -2.43 5.18
N TYR A 275 2.78 -1.41 5.86
CA TYR A 275 1.36 -1.12 5.96
C TYR A 275 1.06 0.10 5.10
N VAL A 276 0.07 -0.04 4.24
CA VAL A 276 -0.46 1.03 3.41
C VAL A 276 -1.83 1.43 3.94
N THR A 277 -2.02 2.70 4.19
CA THR A 277 -3.31 3.31 4.51
C THR A 277 -3.52 4.52 3.63
N ALA A 278 -4.77 4.93 3.41
CA ALA A 278 -5.03 6.13 2.66
C ALA A 278 -6.25 6.89 3.19
N LYS A 279 -6.26 8.21 2.94
CA LYS A 279 -7.51 8.97 2.91
C LYS A 279 -8.08 8.89 1.51
N VAL A 280 -9.37 8.62 1.39
CA VAL A 280 -10.08 8.55 0.12
C VAL A 280 -10.91 9.82 -0.07
N ARG A 281 -10.70 10.54 -1.19
CA ARG A 281 -11.43 11.79 -1.46
C ARG A 281 -12.80 11.58 -2.08
N SER A 282 -13.01 10.49 -2.79
CA SER A 282 -14.25 10.20 -3.51
C SER A 282 -14.41 8.70 -3.72
N SER A 283 -15.49 8.16 -3.17
CA SER A 283 -15.90 6.76 -3.36
C SER A 283 -16.41 6.46 -4.79
N GLN A 284 -16.58 7.49 -5.64
CA GLN A 284 -16.99 7.31 -7.05
C GLN A 284 -15.85 6.94 -7.98
N LYS A 285 -14.58 7.02 -7.50
CA LYS A 285 -13.40 6.64 -8.27
C LYS A 285 -12.77 5.41 -7.67
N GLU A 286 -12.29 4.53 -8.51
CA GLU A 286 -11.52 3.36 -8.15
C GLU A 286 -10.34 3.75 -7.24
N PRO A 287 -10.32 3.30 -5.97
CA PRO A 287 -9.27 3.69 -5.00
C PRO A 287 -8.03 2.81 -5.16
N VAL A 288 -7.46 2.81 -6.35
CA VAL A 288 -6.34 1.96 -6.76
C VAL A 288 -4.99 2.62 -6.52
N TYR A 289 -4.01 1.82 -6.14
CA TYR A 289 -2.60 2.20 -6.09
C TYR A 289 -1.70 1.06 -6.59
N TYR A 290 -0.42 1.34 -6.79
CA TYR A 290 0.60 0.35 -7.12
C TYR A 290 1.73 0.42 -6.10
N ILE A 291 2.11 -0.73 -5.55
CA ILE A 291 3.23 -0.85 -4.62
C ILE A 291 4.37 -1.62 -5.27
N THR A 292 5.60 -1.15 -5.09
CA THR A 292 6.81 -1.74 -5.69
C THR A 292 7.90 -1.88 -4.64
N LEU A 293 8.51 -3.05 -4.55
CA LEU A 293 9.74 -3.29 -3.80
C LEU A 293 10.93 -3.11 -4.74
N GLU A 294 11.67 -2.02 -4.56
CA GLU A 294 12.88 -1.73 -5.33
C GLU A 294 14.10 -2.25 -4.54
N THR A 295 14.95 -3.08 -5.17
CA THR A 295 16.15 -3.65 -4.54
C THR A 295 17.42 -3.17 -5.23
N PHE A 296 18.49 -3.01 -4.45
CA PHE A 296 19.78 -2.49 -4.88
C PHE A 296 20.91 -3.39 -4.36
N SER A 297 21.93 -3.59 -5.15
CA SER A 297 23.03 -4.52 -4.82
C SER A 297 24.40 -3.85 -4.69
N ASP A 298 24.50 -2.55 -4.92
CA ASP A 298 25.76 -1.84 -5.03
C ASP A 298 26.33 -1.33 -3.69
N GLY A 299 25.55 -1.37 -2.60
CA GLY A 299 25.99 -0.91 -1.27
C GLY A 299 26.24 0.59 -1.16
N SER A 300 25.85 1.37 -2.17
CA SER A 300 26.07 2.81 -2.26
C SER A 300 25.01 3.64 -1.53
N TYR A 301 24.10 3.00 -0.80
CA TYR A 301 23.02 3.67 -0.09
C TYR A 301 23.20 3.56 1.41
N GLU A 302 22.76 4.61 2.13
CA GLU A 302 22.62 4.49 3.59
C GLU A 302 21.64 3.37 3.93
N ARG A 303 21.71 2.88 5.16
CA ARG A 303 20.90 1.75 5.61
C ARG A 303 20.08 2.17 6.80
N GLU A 304 18.83 2.49 6.56
CA GLU A 304 17.90 2.70 7.63
C GLU A 304 17.57 1.36 8.34
N PHE A 305 17.36 1.33 9.60
CA PHE A 305 17.34 2.49 10.53
C PHE A 305 18.75 2.74 11.10
N ASN A 306 19.33 3.90 10.85
CA ASN A 306 20.68 4.25 11.31
C ASN A 306 20.71 5.39 12.33
N ASN A 307 19.61 5.61 13.07
CA ASN A 307 19.40 6.76 13.95
C ASN A 307 20.15 6.70 15.29
N CYS A 308 20.96 5.68 15.50
CA CYS A 308 21.78 5.53 16.70
C CYS A 308 23.13 4.87 16.39
N ARG A 309 24.05 4.93 17.35
CA ARG A 309 25.42 4.41 17.22
C ARG A 309 25.48 2.93 16.88
N GLU A 310 24.60 2.14 17.47
CA GLU A 310 24.54 0.67 17.32
C GLU A 310 24.17 0.24 15.90
N ASP A 311 23.40 1.08 15.24
CA ASP A 311 22.88 0.83 13.89
C ASP A 311 23.61 1.65 12.80
N ALA A 312 24.70 2.32 13.16
CA ALA A 312 25.47 3.18 12.26
C ALA A 312 25.88 2.45 10.97
N THR A 313 25.67 3.09 9.83
CA THR A 313 26.06 2.60 8.51
C THR A 313 27.59 2.66 8.33
N PRO A 314 28.28 1.57 7.95
CA PRO A 314 29.73 1.62 7.67
C PRO A 314 30.00 2.45 6.40
N ILE A 315 31.05 3.29 6.45
CA ILE A 315 31.61 3.97 5.27
C ILE A 315 33.01 3.43 5.02
N LEU A 316 33.22 2.90 3.83
CA LEU A 316 34.58 2.53 3.39
C LEU A 316 35.24 3.75 2.74
N ALA A 317 36.54 3.91 2.98
CA ALA A 317 37.30 5.00 2.37
C ALA A 317 37.24 4.90 0.83
N GLN A 318 37.03 6.05 0.17
CA GLN A 318 36.89 6.18 -1.28
C GLN A 318 35.55 5.66 -1.87
N GLU A 319 34.58 5.31 -1.04
CA GLU A 319 33.24 5.00 -1.49
C GLU A 319 32.29 6.17 -1.24
N GLU A 320 31.31 6.33 -2.14
CA GLU A 320 30.24 7.31 -2.02
C GLU A 320 28.99 6.63 -1.43
N ILE A 321 28.39 7.26 -0.43
CA ILE A 321 27.08 6.85 0.10
C ILE A 321 26.03 7.90 -0.29
N ILE A 322 24.94 7.43 -0.86
CA ILE A 322 23.77 8.23 -1.15
C ILE A 322 22.79 8.08 0.02
N GLY A 323 22.35 9.20 0.59
CA GLY A 323 21.43 9.20 1.70
C GLY A 323 20.34 10.26 1.60
N GLU A 324 19.37 10.16 2.50
CA GLU A 324 18.25 11.09 2.60
C GLU A 324 18.04 11.47 4.08
N LEU A 325 18.17 12.74 4.39
CA LEU A 325 17.99 13.28 5.74
C LEU A 325 16.62 13.96 5.82
N ASP A 326 15.69 13.32 6.49
CA ASP A 326 14.33 13.84 6.71
C ASP A 326 14.28 14.88 7.87
N PRO A 327 13.23 15.71 7.98
CA PRO A 327 13.06 16.62 9.09
C PRO A 327 13.04 15.88 10.45
N GLY A 328 13.98 16.21 11.33
CA GLY A 328 14.14 15.56 12.63
C GLY A 328 14.95 14.27 12.62
N ASP A 329 15.42 13.86 11.46
CA ASP A 329 16.23 12.68 11.27
C ASP A 329 17.67 12.80 11.75
N VAL A 330 18.29 11.66 12.05
CA VAL A 330 19.67 11.56 12.54
C VAL A 330 20.35 10.34 11.92
N ASP A 331 21.22 10.57 10.96
CA ASP A 331 21.98 9.50 10.33
C ASP A 331 23.32 9.29 11.03
N TRP A 332 23.55 8.06 11.47
CA TRP A 332 24.81 7.62 12.03
C TRP A 332 25.58 6.79 11.04
N PHE A 333 26.85 7.17 10.85
CA PHE A 333 27.83 6.43 10.06
C PHE A 333 29.05 6.15 10.91
N TYR A 334 29.86 5.14 10.52
CA TYR A 334 31.17 4.94 11.11
C TYR A 334 32.23 4.64 10.06
N PHE A 335 33.46 5.02 10.37
CA PHE A 335 34.66 4.65 9.60
C PHE A 335 35.80 4.31 10.56
N ASP A 336 36.69 3.44 10.10
CA ASP A 336 37.82 3.00 10.90
C ASP A 336 39.13 3.64 10.41
N VAL A 337 39.89 4.24 11.32
CA VAL A 337 41.21 4.80 11.09
C VAL A 337 42.23 3.75 11.51
N LEU A 338 42.95 3.19 10.55
CA LEU A 338 43.90 2.07 10.79
C LEU A 338 45.24 2.52 11.33
N TYR A 339 45.69 3.75 11.05
CA TYR A 339 47.00 4.27 11.42
C TYR A 339 46.86 5.67 12.04
N SER A 340 47.58 5.92 13.15
CA SER A 340 47.68 7.24 13.76
C SER A 340 48.37 8.25 12.84
N GLY A 341 47.98 9.51 12.91
CA GLY A 341 48.48 10.54 12.00
C GLY A 341 47.74 10.58 10.65
N THR A 342 46.65 9.84 10.53
CA THR A 342 45.79 9.84 9.32
C THR A 342 45.13 11.20 9.12
N LYS A 343 45.14 11.68 7.86
CA LYS A 343 44.30 12.78 7.39
C LYS A 343 42.99 12.23 6.84
N MET A 344 41.88 12.83 7.18
CA MET A 344 40.57 12.55 6.62
C MET A 344 40.04 13.77 5.87
N GLU A 345 39.48 13.54 4.69
CA GLU A 345 38.72 14.51 3.91
C GLU A 345 37.31 14.00 3.71
N LEU A 346 36.32 14.88 3.96
CA LEU A 346 34.91 14.59 3.81
C LEU A 346 34.31 15.62 2.84
N SER A 347 33.48 15.13 1.91
CA SER A 347 32.55 15.96 1.15
C SER A 347 31.13 15.48 1.33
N LEU A 348 30.19 16.43 1.40
CA LEU A 348 28.77 16.22 1.54
C LEU A 348 28.04 17.08 0.49
N ASP A 349 27.68 16.50 -0.63
CA ASP A 349 27.04 17.15 -1.75
C ASP A 349 25.53 16.94 -1.73
N GLY A 350 24.76 17.83 -2.39
CA GLY A 350 23.32 17.71 -2.55
C GLY A 350 22.47 18.28 -1.42
N MET A 351 23.09 18.74 -0.31
CA MET A 351 22.39 19.39 0.79
C MET A 351 21.83 20.75 0.38
N ASN A 352 20.52 20.79 0.11
CA ASN A 352 19.82 21.99 -0.33
C ASN A 352 19.57 22.97 0.83
N ASP A 353 19.36 22.46 2.06
CA ASP A 353 19.18 23.26 3.26
C ASP A 353 20.40 23.06 4.19
N LYS A 354 21.05 24.15 4.56
CA LYS A 354 22.22 24.14 5.43
C LYS A 354 21.89 24.16 6.93
N ARG A 355 20.64 23.95 7.32
CA ARG A 355 20.21 23.84 8.72
C ARG A 355 20.39 22.43 9.28
N PHE A 356 21.47 21.74 8.92
CA PHE A 356 21.88 20.49 9.49
C PHE A 356 23.14 20.66 10.34
N MET A 357 23.38 19.70 11.23
CA MET A 357 24.61 19.57 12.03
C MET A 357 25.40 18.36 11.53
N LEU A 358 26.71 18.52 11.43
CA LEU A 358 27.67 17.46 11.21
C LEU A 358 28.56 17.35 12.43
N ASP A 359 28.52 16.21 13.10
CA ASP A 359 29.39 15.92 14.22
C ASP A 359 30.29 14.71 13.88
N ILE A 360 31.52 14.70 14.43
CA ILE A 360 32.41 13.54 14.38
C ILE A 360 32.87 13.24 15.79
N GLU A 361 32.72 11.98 16.22
CA GLU A 361 33.04 11.51 17.56
C GLU A 361 33.98 10.29 17.50
N GLU A 362 34.88 10.18 18.50
CA GLU A 362 35.65 8.97 18.79
C GLU A 362 34.71 7.90 19.40
N LEU A 363 35.17 6.65 19.49
CA LEU A 363 34.43 5.53 20.07
C LEU A 363 33.97 5.79 21.51
N ASP A 364 34.74 6.56 22.31
CA ASP A 364 34.39 6.92 23.68
C ASP A 364 33.40 8.08 23.81
N GLY A 365 32.95 8.65 22.69
CA GLY A 365 32.01 9.79 22.62
C GLY A 365 32.71 11.15 22.65
N THR A 366 34.03 11.20 22.60
CA THR A 366 34.77 12.46 22.50
C THR A 366 34.51 13.11 21.15
N THR A 367 33.93 14.32 21.14
CA THR A 367 33.66 15.06 19.90
C THR A 367 34.97 15.60 19.33
N VAL A 368 35.30 15.19 18.12
CA VAL A 368 36.46 15.64 17.35
C VAL A 368 36.11 16.85 16.49
N TYR A 369 34.88 16.91 16.02
CA TYR A 369 34.37 18.01 15.21
C TYR A 369 32.87 18.21 15.44
N SER A 370 32.40 19.45 15.38
CA SER A 370 31.01 19.83 15.36
C SER A 370 30.81 21.09 14.53
N GLY A 371 29.93 21.06 13.54
CA GLY A 371 29.72 22.19 12.64
C GLY A 371 28.33 22.20 11.98
N LYS A 372 27.77 23.42 11.89
CA LYS A 372 26.47 23.62 11.20
C LYS A 372 26.68 23.91 9.73
N GLY A 373 25.94 23.20 8.87
CA GLY A 373 25.93 23.41 7.42
C GLY A 373 27.28 23.13 6.76
N THR A 374 28.11 22.29 7.36
CA THR A 374 29.43 21.93 6.85
C THR A 374 29.33 20.88 5.76
N THR A 375 29.74 21.25 4.56
CA THR A 375 29.72 20.37 3.38
C THR A 375 31.09 19.87 2.96
N ASN A 376 32.16 20.46 3.48
CA ASN A 376 33.55 20.02 3.23
C ASN A 376 34.34 20.14 4.52
N LEU A 377 35.04 19.10 4.88
CA LEU A 377 35.83 19.05 6.12
C LEU A 377 37.16 18.32 5.87
N SER A 378 38.25 18.82 6.45
CA SER A 378 39.52 18.16 6.49
C SER A 378 40.01 18.08 7.94
N LEU A 379 40.17 16.89 8.46
CA LEU A 379 40.76 16.60 9.75
C LEU A 379 42.16 16.01 9.58
N ARG A 380 43.07 16.31 10.51
CA ARG A 380 44.45 15.79 10.49
C ARG A 380 44.78 15.16 11.84
N ASP A 381 45.80 14.34 11.82
CA ASP A 381 46.39 13.69 13.01
C ASP A 381 45.36 12.84 13.79
N LEU A 382 44.44 12.18 13.05
CA LEU A 382 43.48 11.26 13.65
C LEU A 382 44.25 10.06 14.24
N LYS A 383 43.84 9.62 15.43
CA LYS A 383 44.35 8.44 16.09
C LYS A 383 43.77 7.17 15.46
N THR A 384 44.47 6.04 15.62
CA THR A 384 43.88 4.75 15.29
C THR A 384 42.65 4.48 16.12
N GLY A 385 41.57 4.06 15.47
CA GLY A 385 40.31 3.75 16.14
C GLY A 385 39.06 3.97 15.23
N ARG A 386 37.93 3.70 15.80
CA ARG A 386 36.63 3.92 15.15
C ARG A 386 36.12 5.35 15.44
N TYR A 387 35.64 5.97 14.38
CA TYR A 387 35.01 7.29 14.41
C TYR A 387 33.58 7.18 13.93
N TYR A 388 32.68 7.94 14.56
CA TYR A 388 31.30 8.09 14.16
C TYR A 388 31.08 9.44 13.53
N LEU A 389 30.36 9.45 12.41
CA LEU A 389 29.90 10.65 11.74
C LEU A 389 28.39 10.72 11.93
N ILE A 390 27.88 11.87 12.34
CA ILE A 390 26.48 12.05 12.69
C ILE A 390 25.94 13.25 11.91
N LEU A 391 24.94 13.02 11.06
CA LEU A 391 24.17 14.07 10.39
C LEU A 391 22.84 14.22 11.11
N ARG A 392 22.45 15.45 11.45
CA ARG A 392 21.17 15.73 12.10
C ARG A 392 20.48 16.91 11.44
N GLN A 393 19.18 16.75 11.16
CA GLN A 393 18.34 17.83 10.65
C GLN A 393 17.34 18.28 11.69
N ASP A 394 17.16 19.62 11.82
CA ASP A 394 16.14 20.21 12.73
C ASP A 394 14.75 19.88 12.18
N GLU A 395 13.83 19.43 13.04
CA GLU A 395 12.42 19.16 12.71
C GLU A 395 11.70 20.35 12.05
N LYS A 396 12.18 21.58 12.32
CA LYS A 396 11.65 22.82 11.71
C LYS A 396 12.07 23.02 10.24
N VAL A 397 12.94 22.16 9.72
CA VAL A 397 13.32 22.16 8.31
C VAL A 397 12.27 21.34 7.57
N GLY A 398 11.26 21.94 7.01
CA GLY A 398 10.17 21.24 6.30
C GLY A 398 10.57 20.67 4.92
N VAL A 399 11.85 20.33 4.70
CA VAL A 399 12.35 19.82 3.41
C VAL A 399 13.30 18.66 3.67
N LYS A 400 13.06 17.55 2.99
CA LYS A 400 13.99 16.41 2.89
C LYS A 400 15.26 16.84 2.14
N ASN A 401 16.44 16.54 2.68
CA ASN A 401 17.71 16.66 1.98
C ASN A 401 18.12 15.28 1.44
N ARG A 402 18.39 15.19 0.15
CA ARG A 402 19.11 14.07 -0.43
C ARG A 402 20.58 14.47 -0.54
N TYR A 403 21.48 13.61 -0.08
CA TYR A 403 22.90 13.90 -0.07
C TYR A 403 23.75 12.77 -0.65
N ARG A 404 25.00 13.12 -0.97
CA ARG A 404 26.09 12.22 -1.29
C ARG A 404 27.22 12.48 -0.31
N LEU A 405 27.53 11.46 0.49
CA LEU A 405 28.60 11.50 1.47
C LEU A 405 29.80 10.73 0.95
N PHE A 406 30.94 11.38 0.91
CA PHE A 406 32.20 10.78 0.50
C PHE A 406 33.26 11.03 1.57
N ILE A 407 34.00 9.99 1.96
CA ILE A 407 35.12 10.08 2.89
C ILE A 407 36.36 9.51 2.25
N ASN A 408 37.46 10.24 2.34
CA ASN A 408 38.77 9.75 1.96
C ASN A 408 39.75 9.87 3.13
N THR A 409 40.57 8.82 3.36
CA THR A 409 41.57 8.79 4.42
C THR A 409 42.93 8.59 3.82
N TYR A 410 43.90 9.38 4.28
CA TYR A 410 45.29 9.35 3.81
C TYR A 410 46.20 9.07 5.01
N SER A 411 47.00 8.01 4.94
CA SER A 411 48.09 7.74 5.89
C SER A 411 49.41 8.22 5.31
N ASN A 412 50.22 8.83 6.14
CA ASN A 412 51.58 9.28 5.75
C ASN A 412 52.60 8.12 5.80
N HIS A 413 52.23 6.90 5.38
CA HIS A 413 53.12 5.75 5.33
C HIS A 413 53.49 5.38 3.91
#